data_f324eaab2a349fb497642701aa571748
#
_entry.id   f324eaab2a349fb497642701aa571748
#
_cell.length_a   1.000
_cell.length_b   1.000
_cell.length_c   1.000
_cell.angle_alpha   90.00
_cell.angle_beta   90.00
_cell.angle_gamma   90.00
#
_symmetry.space_group_name_H-M   'P 1'
#
loop_
_entity.id
_entity.type
_entity.pdbx_description
1 polymer ?
#
loop_
_entity_poly.entity_id
_entity_poly.type
_entity_poly.pdbx_seq_one_letter_code
_entity_poly.pdbx_strand_id
1 'polypeptide(L)'
;IGMAQSISSIMNAGHITDTVVHALANGLNFVPTILLGPAMLLANTIINVFLTSGSGQAAAVIPILIPLSDLLGVTRQTCILSFNFGDGFCNYVLPTSTALMGIISAVNIPYDRWMKFMWKLFLIWMAVGSVLLMIAQAIHLGPM
;
A
#
# COMPACT_ATOMS: atom_id res chain seq x y z
N ILE A 1 -17.56 0.64 -3.78
CA ILE A 1 -17.08 1.99 -4.18
C ILE A 1 -17.90 3.05 -3.45
N GLY A 2 -19.26 3.06 -3.50
CA GLY A 2 -20.09 4.07 -2.85
C GLY A 2 -19.88 4.18 -1.34
N MET A 3 -19.82 3.07 -0.61
CA MET A 3 -19.57 3.07 0.84
C MET A 3 -18.18 3.59 1.20
N ALA A 4 -17.15 3.26 0.42
CA ALA A 4 -15.80 3.77 0.65
C ALA A 4 -15.72 5.31 0.41
N GLN A 5 -16.43 5.83 -0.58
CA GLN A 5 -16.55 7.27 -0.81
C GLN A 5 -17.30 7.97 0.32
N SER A 6 -18.35 7.35 0.88
CA SER A 6 -19.05 7.89 2.05
C SER A 6 -18.17 7.98 3.28
N ILE A 7 -17.33 6.97 3.53
CA ILE A 7 -16.33 6.99 4.61
C ILE A 7 -15.35 8.15 4.40
N SER A 8 -14.82 8.30 3.19
CA SER A 8 -13.91 9.40 2.84
C SER A 8 -14.56 10.78 3.03
N SER A 9 -15.83 10.93 2.64
CA SER A 9 -16.57 12.19 2.85
C SER A 9 -16.76 12.52 4.33
N ILE A 10 -17.08 11.52 5.15
CA ILE A 10 -17.27 11.71 6.60
C ILE A 10 -15.93 12.04 7.27
N MET A 11 -14.85 11.38 6.88
CA MET A 11 -13.51 11.65 7.40
C MET A 11 -13.06 13.08 7.06
N ASN A 12 -13.33 13.55 5.84
CA ASN A 12 -13.01 14.92 5.44
C ASN A 12 -13.89 15.97 6.16
N ALA A 13 -15.19 15.70 6.28
CA ALA A 13 -16.10 16.59 7.00
C ALA A 13 -15.77 16.71 8.51
N GLY A 14 -15.24 15.64 9.10
CA GLY A 14 -14.79 15.62 10.50
C GLY A 14 -13.36 16.11 10.73
N HIS A 15 -12.63 16.57 9.70
CA HIS A 15 -11.19 16.90 9.76
C HIS A 15 -10.33 15.74 10.30
N ILE A 16 -10.85 14.51 10.25
CA ILE A 16 -10.15 13.31 10.72
C ILE A 16 -8.96 13.01 9.81
N THR A 17 -9.12 13.23 8.50
CA THR A 17 -8.06 13.05 7.52
C THR A 17 -6.84 13.88 7.85
N ASP A 18 -7.02 15.18 8.16
CA ASP A 18 -5.92 16.08 8.50
C ASP A 18 -5.19 15.62 9.78
N THR A 19 -5.94 15.21 10.80
CA THR A 19 -5.36 14.71 12.06
C THR A 19 -4.55 13.43 11.83
N VAL A 20 -5.07 12.49 11.05
CA VAL A 20 -4.38 11.24 10.73
C VAL A 20 -3.13 11.51 9.89
N VAL A 21 -3.22 12.40 8.89
CA VAL A 21 -2.08 12.78 8.04
C VAL A 21 -0.97 13.42 8.88
N HIS A 22 -1.31 14.35 9.76
CA HIS A 22 -0.32 14.98 10.65
C HIS A 22 0.30 14.00 11.65
N ALA A 23 -0.49 13.08 12.22
CA ALA A 23 0.03 12.07 13.13
C ALA A 23 1.00 11.11 12.41
N LEU A 24 0.67 10.68 11.19
CA LEU A 24 1.52 9.84 10.36
C LEU A 24 2.78 10.59 9.91
N ALA A 25 2.64 11.86 9.49
CA ALA A 25 3.77 12.69 9.11
C ALA A 25 4.76 12.87 10.26
N ASN A 26 4.27 13.14 11.48
CA ASN A 26 5.11 13.24 12.66
C ASN A 26 5.83 11.93 12.99
N GLY A 27 5.17 10.79 12.82
CA GLY A 27 5.79 9.46 13.00
C GLY A 27 6.84 9.14 11.94
N LEU A 28 6.67 9.64 10.72
CA LEU A 28 7.57 9.37 9.59
C LEU A 28 8.68 10.44 9.44
N ASN A 29 8.62 11.57 10.13
CA ASN A 29 9.65 12.61 10.08
C ASN A 29 11.04 12.14 10.53
N PHE A 30 11.12 11.04 11.29
CA PHE A 30 12.38 10.41 11.69
C PHE A 30 12.97 9.52 10.60
N VAL A 31 12.22 9.24 9.52
CA VAL A 31 12.64 8.36 8.44
C VAL A 31 13.29 9.21 7.34
N PRO A 32 14.51 8.89 6.90
CA PRO A 32 15.13 9.57 5.76
C PRO A 32 14.22 9.53 4.54
N THR A 33 14.15 10.63 3.79
CA THR A 33 13.24 10.79 2.64
C THR A 33 13.36 9.65 1.62
N ILE A 34 14.56 9.10 1.44
CA ILE A 34 14.81 7.99 0.51
C ILE A 34 14.15 6.67 0.99
N LEU A 35 13.95 6.50 2.29
CA LEU A 35 13.32 5.31 2.88
C LEU A 35 11.80 5.45 3.03
N LEU A 36 11.24 6.63 2.75
CA LEU A 36 9.80 6.87 2.86
C LEU A 36 9.00 6.02 1.86
N GLY A 37 9.51 5.83 0.63
CA GLY A 37 8.89 4.94 -0.35
C GLY A 37 8.73 3.50 0.17
N PRO A 38 9.79 2.83 0.62
CA PRO A 38 9.73 1.54 1.30
C PRO A 38 8.83 1.52 2.54
N ALA A 39 8.86 2.56 3.37
CA ALA A 39 8.01 2.66 4.55
C ALA A 39 6.52 2.72 4.17
N MET A 40 6.17 3.50 3.14
CA MET A 40 4.82 3.53 2.58
C MET A 40 4.40 2.19 1.97
N LEU A 41 5.31 1.47 1.31
CA LEU A 41 5.06 0.12 0.81
C LEU A 41 4.68 -0.83 1.93
N LEU A 42 5.45 -0.84 3.03
CA LEU A 42 5.15 -1.66 4.20
C LEU A 42 3.80 -1.30 4.84
N ALA A 43 3.52 0.00 4.98
CA ALA A 43 2.24 0.47 5.53
C ALA A 43 1.06 0.01 4.65
N ASN A 44 1.14 0.17 3.34
CA ASN A 44 0.10 -0.30 2.41
C ASN A 44 -0.06 -1.82 2.42
N THR A 45 1.04 -2.57 2.56
CA THR A 45 1.03 -4.02 2.73
C THR A 45 0.26 -4.43 3.99
N ILE A 46 0.49 -3.75 5.11
CA ILE A 46 -0.23 -4.02 6.37
C ILE A 46 -1.71 -3.66 6.24
N ILE A 47 -2.04 -2.52 5.65
CA ILE A 47 -3.43 -2.10 5.42
C ILE A 47 -4.16 -3.11 4.54
N ASN A 48 -3.49 -3.68 3.54
CA ASN A 48 -4.08 -4.66 2.63
C ASN A 48 -4.51 -5.96 3.35
N VAL A 49 -3.88 -6.33 4.46
CA VAL A 49 -4.33 -7.46 5.29
C VAL A 49 -5.77 -7.28 5.77
N PHE A 50 -6.17 -6.04 6.03
CA PHE A 50 -7.52 -5.71 6.51
C PHE A 50 -8.46 -5.31 5.37
N LEU A 51 -7.94 -4.66 4.33
CA LEU A 51 -8.69 -4.15 3.18
C LEU A 51 -8.18 -4.81 1.89
N THR A 52 -8.61 -6.04 1.64
CA THR A 52 -8.16 -6.85 0.49
C THR A 52 -8.75 -6.43 -0.86
N SER A 53 -9.68 -5.45 -0.87
CA SER A 53 -10.22 -4.88 -2.11
C SER A 53 -9.37 -3.71 -2.56
N GLY A 54 -8.60 -3.85 -3.63
CA GLY A 54 -7.73 -2.79 -4.16
C GLY A 54 -8.46 -1.46 -4.41
N SER A 55 -9.66 -1.50 -5.01
CA SER A 55 -10.47 -0.28 -5.21
C SER A 55 -11.01 0.29 -3.90
N GLY A 56 -11.37 -0.57 -2.94
CA GLY A 56 -11.82 -0.14 -1.61
C GLY A 56 -10.69 0.47 -0.81
N GLN A 57 -9.52 -0.15 -0.83
CA GLN A 57 -8.31 0.38 -0.20
C GLN A 57 -7.89 1.70 -0.85
N ALA A 58 -7.88 1.80 -2.18
CA ALA A 58 -7.56 3.03 -2.90
C ALA A 58 -8.46 4.19 -2.45
N ALA A 59 -9.78 3.97 -2.42
CA ALA A 59 -10.73 5.01 -2.02
C ALA A 59 -10.57 5.47 -0.56
N ALA A 60 -10.12 4.58 0.33
CA ALA A 60 -9.89 4.92 1.73
C ALA A 60 -8.50 5.53 2.00
N VAL A 61 -7.47 5.05 1.32
CA VAL A 61 -6.06 5.33 1.67
C VAL A 61 -5.46 6.46 0.82
N ILE A 62 -5.80 6.56 -0.48
CA ILE A 62 -5.22 7.58 -1.36
C ILE A 62 -5.51 9.03 -0.88
N PRO A 63 -6.72 9.37 -0.40
CA PRO A 63 -6.97 10.71 0.16
C PRO A 63 -6.09 11.08 1.34
N ILE A 64 -5.55 10.08 2.05
CA ILE A 64 -4.62 10.28 3.17
C ILE A 64 -3.17 10.30 2.66
N LEU A 65 -2.82 9.40 1.75
CA LEU A 65 -1.46 9.25 1.26
C LEU A 65 -0.97 10.43 0.42
N ILE A 66 -1.85 11.07 -0.37
CA ILE A 66 -1.44 12.20 -1.23
C ILE A 66 -1.01 13.41 -0.39
N PRO A 67 -1.83 13.94 0.54
CA PRO A 67 -1.38 15.02 1.41
C PRO A 67 -0.17 14.65 2.26
N LEU A 68 -0.09 13.40 2.70
CA LEU A 68 1.06 12.88 3.44
C LEU A 68 2.34 12.90 2.60
N SER A 69 2.26 12.47 1.33
CA SER A 69 3.41 12.50 0.43
C SER A 69 3.91 13.92 0.18
N ASP A 70 2.98 14.87 0.01
CA ASP A 70 3.32 16.30 -0.19
C ASP A 70 4.04 16.87 1.05
N LEU A 71 3.59 16.52 2.27
CA LEU A 71 4.22 16.96 3.52
C LEU A 71 5.62 16.35 3.73
N LEU A 72 5.83 15.12 3.30
CA LEU A 72 7.08 14.39 3.47
C LEU A 72 8.08 14.60 2.33
N GLY A 73 7.71 15.36 1.29
CA GLY A 73 8.55 15.58 0.12
C GLY A 73 8.73 14.33 -0.75
N VAL A 74 7.76 13.41 -0.73
CA VAL A 74 7.70 12.24 -1.60
C VAL A 74 6.87 12.59 -2.82
N THR A 75 7.35 12.21 -4.02
CA THR A 75 6.55 12.46 -5.23
C THR A 75 5.26 11.65 -5.19
N ARG A 76 4.17 12.24 -5.64
CA ARG A 76 2.86 11.56 -5.70
C ARG A 76 2.92 10.27 -6.51
N GLN A 77 3.74 10.24 -7.54
CA GLN A 77 3.96 9.03 -8.34
C GLN A 77 4.59 7.90 -7.52
N THR A 78 5.63 8.19 -6.72
CA THR A 78 6.26 7.21 -5.82
C THR A 78 5.25 6.73 -4.75
N CYS A 79 4.42 7.62 -4.24
CA CYS A 79 3.35 7.28 -3.31
C CYS A 79 2.34 6.29 -3.93
N ILE A 80 1.86 6.56 -5.14
CA ILE A 80 0.92 5.68 -5.85
C ILE A 80 1.58 4.34 -6.21
N LEU A 81 2.86 4.34 -6.58
CA LEU A 81 3.62 3.10 -6.83
C LEU A 81 3.73 2.25 -5.57
N SER A 82 3.99 2.87 -4.41
CA SER A 82 4.05 2.15 -3.13
C SER A 82 2.71 1.48 -2.78
N PHE A 83 1.60 2.16 -3.05
CA PHE A 83 0.26 1.60 -2.90
C PHE A 83 0.04 0.41 -3.83
N ASN A 84 0.31 0.56 -5.13
CA ASN A 84 0.11 -0.48 -6.13
C ASN A 84 0.96 -1.74 -5.85
N PHE A 85 2.21 -1.57 -5.42
CA PHE A 85 3.08 -2.69 -5.05
C PHE A 85 2.56 -3.38 -3.79
N GLY A 86 2.13 -2.62 -2.78
CA GLY A 86 1.58 -3.17 -1.54
C GLY A 86 0.32 -4.00 -1.81
N ASP A 87 -0.63 -3.47 -2.55
CA ASP A 87 -1.85 -4.19 -2.95
C ASP A 87 -1.53 -5.40 -3.83
N GLY A 88 -0.74 -5.19 -4.91
CA GLY A 88 -0.42 -6.24 -5.87
C GLY A 88 0.28 -7.43 -5.23
N PHE A 89 1.32 -7.21 -4.44
CA PHE A 89 2.11 -8.30 -3.83
C PHE A 89 1.32 -9.07 -2.79
N CYS A 90 0.50 -8.40 -2.00
CA CYS A 90 -0.32 -9.01 -0.96
C CYS A 90 -1.37 -9.98 -1.52
N ASN A 91 -1.97 -9.65 -2.65
CA ASN A 91 -3.03 -10.46 -3.24
C ASN A 91 -2.60 -11.88 -3.62
N TYR A 92 -1.29 -12.15 -3.73
CA TYR A 92 -0.75 -13.49 -3.99
C TYR A 92 -0.43 -14.29 -2.73
N VAL A 93 -0.51 -13.67 -1.55
CA VAL A 93 -0.11 -14.29 -0.27
C VAL A 93 -1.28 -14.37 0.70
N LEU A 94 -2.21 -13.40 0.66
CA LEU A 94 -3.28 -13.33 1.65
C LEU A 94 -4.38 -14.37 1.39
N PRO A 95 -4.78 -15.15 2.41
CA PRO A 95 -5.88 -16.11 2.29
C PRO A 95 -7.25 -15.42 2.14
N THR A 96 -7.31 -14.13 2.43
CA THR A 96 -8.50 -13.29 2.25
C THR A 96 -8.70 -12.84 0.80
N SER A 97 -7.69 -13.03 -0.07
CA SER A 97 -7.81 -12.75 -1.51
C SER A 97 -8.69 -13.80 -2.18
N THR A 98 -9.89 -13.38 -2.58
CA THR A 98 -10.88 -14.24 -3.25
C THR A 98 -10.37 -14.78 -4.58
N ALA A 99 -9.60 -13.96 -5.32
CA ALA A 99 -8.99 -14.37 -6.58
C ALA A 99 -7.98 -15.49 -6.37
N LEU A 100 -7.07 -15.34 -5.41
CA LEU A 100 -6.08 -16.37 -5.07
C LEU A 100 -6.77 -17.67 -4.65
N MET A 101 -7.68 -17.59 -3.68
CA MET A 101 -8.38 -18.76 -3.15
C MET A 101 -9.22 -19.46 -4.23
N GLY A 102 -9.83 -18.70 -5.14
CA GLY A 102 -10.54 -19.26 -6.30
C GLY A 102 -9.64 -20.05 -7.23
N ILE A 103 -8.47 -19.49 -7.57
CA ILE A 103 -7.51 -20.14 -8.50
C ILE A 103 -6.93 -21.40 -7.88
N ILE A 104 -6.36 -21.35 -6.66
CA ILE A 104 -5.74 -22.50 -6.02
C ILE A 104 -6.74 -23.62 -5.73
N SER A 105 -8.00 -23.27 -5.42
CA SER A 105 -9.08 -24.24 -5.26
C SER A 105 -9.44 -24.93 -6.58
N ALA A 106 -9.51 -24.19 -7.68
CA ALA A 106 -9.83 -24.74 -9.00
C ALA A 106 -8.78 -25.75 -9.48
N VAL A 107 -7.52 -25.59 -9.10
CA VAL A 107 -6.43 -26.50 -9.45
C VAL A 107 -6.09 -27.49 -8.33
N ASN A 108 -6.89 -27.54 -7.27
CA ASN A 108 -6.72 -28.44 -6.11
C ASN A 108 -5.33 -28.33 -5.43
N ILE A 109 -4.75 -27.12 -5.39
CA ILE A 109 -3.50 -26.88 -4.66
C ILE A 109 -3.83 -26.44 -3.23
N PRO A 110 -3.34 -27.16 -2.19
CA PRO A 110 -3.54 -26.73 -0.83
C PRO A 110 -2.76 -25.42 -0.56
N TYR A 111 -3.40 -24.50 0.19
CA TYR A 111 -2.84 -23.17 0.51
C TYR A 111 -1.45 -23.25 1.15
N ASP A 112 -1.20 -24.21 2.04
CA ASP A 112 0.11 -24.39 2.69
C ASP A 112 1.23 -24.66 1.68
N ARG A 113 0.94 -25.45 0.64
CA ARG A 113 1.92 -25.74 -0.41
C ARG A 113 2.18 -24.51 -1.27
N TRP A 114 1.13 -23.73 -1.57
CA TRP A 114 1.24 -22.45 -2.23
C TRP A 114 2.10 -21.47 -1.43
N MET A 115 1.85 -21.33 -0.14
CA MET A 115 2.58 -20.42 0.74
C MET A 115 4.06 -20.77 0.88
N LYS A 116 4.43 -22.04 0.94
CA LYS A 116 5.84 -22.45 0.98
C LYS A 116 6.63 -22.00 -0.25
N PHE A 117 5.98 -21.94 -1.40
CA PHE A 117 6.57 -21.43 -2.63
C PHE A 117 6.55 -19.90 -2.67
N MET A 118 5.38 -19.30 -2.45
CA MET A 118 5.15 -17.86 -2.62
C MET A 118 5.88 -17.00 -1.59
N TRP A 119 6.11 -17.48 -0.36
CA TRP A 119 6.75 -16.70 0.69
C TRP A 119 8.11 -16.16 0.29
N LYS A 120 8.93 -16.98 -0.33
CA LYS A 120 10.26 -16.57 -0.82
C LYS A 120 10.15 -15.52 -1.93
N LEU A 121 9.23 -15.73 -2.85
CA LEU A 121 8.99 -14.82 -3.96
C LEU A 121 8.43 -13.48 -3.48
N PHE A 122 7.52 -13.50 -2.51
CA PHE A 122 6.98 -12.31 -1.86
C PHE A 122 8.09 -11.46 -1.22
N LEU A 123 9.01 -12.07 -0.49
CA LEU A 123 10.16 -11.37 0.10
C LEU A 123 11.06 -10.75 -0.98
N ILE A 124 11.29 -11.45 -2.08
CA ILE A 124 12.05 -10.91 -3.22
C ILE A 124 11.30 -9.71 -3.83
N TRP A 125 10.01 -9.81 -4.04
CA TRP A 125 9.19 -8.70 -4.57
C TRP A 125 9.20 -7.50 -3.64
N MET A 126 9.09 -7.71 -2.34
CA MET A 126 9.18 -6.63 -1.35
C MET A 126 10.55 -5.95 -1.37
N ALA A 127 11.64 -6.72 -1.48
CA ALA A 127 12.99 -6.17 -1.59
C ALA A 127 13.18 -5.39 -2.89
N VAL A 128 12.81 -5.97 -4.03
CA VAL A 128 12.92 -5.32 -5.35
C VAL A 128 12.01 -4.09 -5.41
N GLY A 129 10.76 -4.19 -4.95
CA GLY A 129 9.83 -3.06 -4.87
C GLY A 129 10.37 -1.92 -4.03
N SER A 130 10.98 -2.23 -2.88
CA SER A 130 11.62 -1.23 -2.02
C SER A 130 12.77 -0.53 -2.72
N VAL A 131 13.64 -1.26 -3.42
CA VAL A 131 14.75 -0.69 -4.20
C VAL A 131 14.22 0.20 -5.33
N LEU A 132 13.20 -0.24 -6.05
CA LEU A 132 12.58 0.55 -7.13
C LEU A 132 11.95 1.84 -6.60
N LEU A 133 11.31 1.81 -5.42
CA LEU A 133 10.75 3.00 -4.80
C LEU A 133 11.84 3.96 -4.31
N MET A 134 12.97 3.46 -3.80
CA MET A 134 14.12 4.30 -3.47
C MET A 134 14.69 4.98 -4.72
N ILE A 135 14.82 4.26 -5.83
CA ILE A 135 15.26 4.82 -7.11
C ILE A 135 14.25 5.86 -7.61
N ALA A 136 12.96 5.54 -7.59
CA ALA A 136 11.89 6.44 -8.01
C ALA A 136 11.91 7.76 -7.22
N GLN A 137 12.14 7.68 -5.91
CA GLN A 137 12.30 8.84 -5.05
C GLN A 137 13.57 9.62 -5.35
N ALA A 138 14.71 8.94 -5.58
CA ALA A 138 15.99 9.58 -5.88
C ALA A 138 15.98 10.36 -7.21
N ILE A 139 15.25 9.86 -8.22
CA ILE A 139 15.11 10.53 -9.52
C ILE A 139 13.94 11.52 -9.57
N HIS A 140 13.22 11.72 -8.43
CA HIS A 140 12.01 12.54 -8.35
C HIS A 140 10.99 12.17 -9.44
N LEU A 141 10.63 10.87 -9.52
CA LEU A 141 9.75 10.36 -10.56
C LEU A 141 8.35 10.98 -10.46
N GLY A 142 7.99 11.75 -11.49
CA GLY A 142 6.66 12.37 -11.61
C GLY A 142 6.54 13.73 -10.91
N PRO A 143 5.36 14.37 -11.03
CA PRO A 143 5.10 15.66 -10.39
C PRO A 143 4.98 15.52 -8.88
N MET A 144 5.38 16.57 -8.17
CA MET A 144 5.09 16.75 -6.75
C MET A 144 3.64 17.22 -6.56
#